data_3573d5861b576f8ed66708c5410d73b2
#
_entry.id   3573d5861b576f8ed66708c5410d73b2
#
_cell.length_a   1.000
_cell.length_b   1.000
_cell.length_c   1.000
_cell.angle_alpha   90.00
_cell.angle_beta   90.00
_cell.angle_gamma   90.00
#
_symmetry.space_group_name_H-M   'P 1'
#
loop_
_entity.id
_entity.type
_entity.pdbx_description
1 polymer ?
#
loop_
_entity_poly.entity_id
_entity_poly.type
_entity_poly.pdbx_seq_one_letter_code
_entity_poly.pdbx_strand_id
1 'polypeptide(L)'
;MQYARKLRKGDKVAIVSLSSGMLGEEFCSHNIEIGVKRLKEYGLEPVFMPNALKGIEYLQTHPQARAKDLKDAFLDNSIAGIICAIGGDDTYRLLPYLMEDEKFIKTVEEHPKLFTGFSDTTINHLMFYKLGLSTYYGPNFICDLGEIADEMLPYTKRAFESYLEGNESDEIISSDTWYEEREDFSRAAIGTKRKAHKEERGFELLQGSEIFQGGLLGGCLESLYDVLINSRYEDEKEVCERYDLFPNKEEWIGKILFIETCEEKPTPELFEREVLLLKEKGVFDVVNGVLVGKPQDEAYYQEYKDILIRVIDNEKLPIVYNVNFGHAMPRCALQYGAVAKVDMKQKKIYVNR
;
A
#
# COMPACT_ATOMS: atom_id res chain seq x y z
N MET A 1 -7.29 -15.35 -8.54
CA MET A 1 -6.36 -14.19 -8.63
C MET A 1 -5.39 -14.41 -9.76
N GLN A 2 -5.17 -13.39 -10.59
CA GLN A 2 -4.12 -13.34 -11.60
C GLN A 2 -2.88 -12.70 -10.99
N TYR A 3 -1.71 -13.24 -11.31
CA TYR A 3 -0.42 -12.76 -10.80
C TYR A 3 0.40 -12.20 -11.96
N ALA A 4 0.85 -10.97 -11.83
CA ALA A 4 1.79 -10.40 -12.79
C ALA A 4 3.14 -11.11 -12.72
N ARG A 5 3.83 -11.20 -13.87
CA ARG A 5 5.22 -11.66 -13.88
C ARG A 5 6.14 -10.66 -13.15
N LYS A 6 7.27 -11.13 -12.71
CA LYS A 6 8.36 -10.28 -12.22
C LYS A 6 8.90 -9.36 -13.30
N LEU A 7 9.43 -8.22 -12.87
CA LEU A 7 10.10 -7.26 -13.75
C LEU A 7 11.49 -7.78 -14.17
N ARG A 8 11.87 -7.48 -15.40
CA ARG A 8 13.16 -7.85 -16.02
C ARG A 8 13.90 -6.61 -16.48
N LYS A 9 15.21 -6.71 -16.62
CA LYS A 9 16.01 -5.65 -17.25
C LYS A 9 15.47 -5.35 -18.65
N GLY A 10 15.30 -4.06 -18.96
CA GLY A 10 14.70 -3.56 -20.19
C GLY A 10 13.19 -3.38 -20.13
N ASP A 11 12.52 -3.82 -19.05
CA ASP A 11 11.09 -3.59 -18.91
C ASP A 11 10.79 -2.11 -18.69
N LYS A 12 9.71 -1.65 -19.33
CA LYS A 12 9.10 -0.35 -19.06
C LYS A 12 8.18 -0.43 -17.85
N VAL A 13 8.30 0.55 -16.97
CA VAL A 13 7.42 0.74 -15.81
C VAL A 13 6.73 2.09 -15.89
N ALA A 14 5.40 2.08 -15.90
CA ALA A 14 4.60 3.29 -15.91
C ALA A 14 4.59 3.95 -14.52
N ILE A 15 4.77 5.27 -14.48
CA ILE A 15 4.56 6.08 -13.29
C ILE A 15 3.23 6.81 -13.44
N VAL A 16 2.33 6.62 -12.49
CA VAL A 16 0.97 7.17 -12.52
C VAL A 16 0.68 7.96 -11.24
N SER A 17 -0.01 9.09 -11.37
CA SER A 17 -0.54 9.87 -10.24
C SER A 17 -2.06 9.65 -10.19
N LEU A 18 -2.50 8.68 -9.38
CA LEU A 18 -3.90 8.25 -9.32
C LEU A 18 -4.73 9.02 -8.28
N SER A 19 -4.06 9.69 -7.33
CA SER A 19 -4.67 10.53 -6.32
C SER A 19 -3.99 11.89 -6.30
N SER A 20 -3.06 12.16 -5.37
CA SER A 20 -2.33 13.43 -5.34
C SER A 20 -1.50 13.67 -6.61
N GLY A 21 -1.56 14.89 -7.12
CA GLY A 21 -0.74 15.37 -8.24
C GLY A 21 0.65 15.87 -7.84
N MET A 22 1.08 15.64 -6.61
CA MET A 22 2.31 16.17 -6.03
C MET A 22 3.54 15.94 -6.90
N LEU A 23 3.63 14.81 -7.60
CA LEU A 23 4.76 14.49 -8.49
C LEU A 23 4.97 15.53 -9.59
N GLY A 24 3.93 16.23 -10.02
CA GLY A 24 4.00 17.28 -11.04
C GLY A 24 4.43 18.63 -10.53
N GLU A 25 4.61 18.80 -9.23
CA GLU A 25 5.00 20.08 -8.62
C GLU A 25 6.51 20.28 -8.65
N GLU A 26 6.95 21.54 -8.75
CA GLU A 26 8.36 21.89 -8.83
C GLU A 26 9.15 21.39 -7.61
N PHE A 27 8.54 21.42 -6.43
CA PHE A 27 9.17 20.94 -5.20
C PHE A 27 9.45 19.44 -5.17
N CYS A 28 8.83 18.65 -6.07
CA CYS A 28 9.11 17.22 -6.25
C CYS A 28 10.09 16.91 -7.40
N SER A 29 10.59 17.92 -8.12
CA SER A 29 11.44 17.70 -9.31
C SER A 29 12.69 16.86 -9.02
N HIS A 30 13.30 17.03 -7.87
CA HIS A 30 14.48 16.26 -7.45
C HIS A 30 14.13 14.81 -7.09
N ASN A 31 12.95 14.53 -6.57
CA ASN A 31 12.48 13.15 -6.35
C ASN A 31 12.34 12.41 -7.69
N ILE A 32 11.90 13.11 -8.75
CA ILE A 32 11.84 12.55 -10.11
C ILE A 32 13.25 12.18 -10.59
N GLU A 33 14.22 13.09 -10.47
CA GLU A 33 15.61 12.86 -10.88
C GLU A 33 16.20 11.63 -10.17
N ILE A 34 15.99 11.52 -8.85
CA ILE A 34 16.48 10.43 -8.01
C ILE A 34 15.76 9.11 -8.36
N GLY A 35 14.45 9.10 -8.42
CA GLY A 35 13.66 7.90 -8.70
C GLY A 35 13.94 7.34 -10.10
N VAL A 36 14.06 8.20 -11.12
CA VAL A 36 14.45 7.81 -12.48
C VAL A 36 15.84 7.18 -12.50
N LYS A 37 16.81 7.78 -11.80
CA LYS A 37 18.15 7.23 -11.68
C LYS A 37 18.12 5.83 -11.09
N ARG A 38 17.43 5.61 -9.97
CA ARG A 38 17.32 4.31 -9.29
C ARG A 38 16.63 3.25 -10.14
N LEU A 39 15.54 3.59 -10.83
CA LEU A 39 14.89 2.63 -11.74
C LEU A 39 15.84 2.22 -12.86
N LYS A 40 16.61 3.15 -13.44
CA LYS A 40 17.61 2.83 -14.45
C LYS A 40 18.77 1.97 -13.92
N GLU A 41 19.17 2.15 -12.66
CA GLU A 41 20.17 1.30 -12.01
C GLU A 41 19.69 -0.16 -11.88
N TYR A 42 18.37 -0.39 -11.71
CA TYR A 42 17.75 -1.71 -11.80
C TYR A 42 17.59 -2.22 -13.24
N GLY A 43 17.93 -1.39 -14.23
CA GLY A 43 17.77 -1.71 -15.66
C GLY A 43 16.34 -1.55 -16.15
N LEU A 44 15.49 -0.84 -15.41
CA LEU A 44 14.11 -0.54 -15.79
C LEU A 44 14.03 0.79 -16.54
N GLU A 45 13.03 0.92 -17.43
CA GLU A 45 12.75 2.14 -18.18
C GLU A 45 11.50 2.81 -17.61
N PRO A 46 11.62 3.91 -16.84
CA PRO A 46 10.47 4.64 -16.33
C PRO A 46 9.76 5.41 -17.45
N VAL A 47 8.44 5.28 -17.50
CA VAL A 47 7.56 5.99 -18.42
C VAL A 47 6.53 6.76 -17.63
N PHE A 48 6.65 8.08 -17.55
CA PHE A 48 5.62 8.92 -16.93
C PHE A 48 4.41 8.96 -17.86
N MET A 49 3.25 8.56 -17.34
CA MET A 49 2.02 8.64 -18.10
C MET A 49 1.65 10.11 -18.38
N PRO A 50 0.90 10.40 -19.46
CA PRO A 50 0.72 11.78 -19.98
C PRO A 50 0.23 12.82 -18.96
N ASN A 51 -0.53 12.39 -17.95
CA ASN A 51 -1.07 13.30 -16.94
C ASN A 51 -0.31 13.21 -15.60
N ALA A 52 0.60 12.26 -15.42
CA ALA A 52 1.25 12.01 -14.13
C ALA A 52 2.00 13.23 -13.56
N LEU A 53 2.44 14.14 -14.42
CA LEU A 53 3.18 15.36 -14.07
C LEU A 53 2.39 16.65 -14.25
N LYS A 54 1.06 16.58 -14.22
CA LYS A 54 0.19 17.78 -14.43
C LYS A 54 -0.03 18.64 -13.19
N GLY A 55 0.46 18.20 -12.03
CA GLY A 55 0.33 18.94 -10.77
C GLY A 55 -0.98 18.72 -10.04
N ILE A 56 -1.02 19.19 -8.79
CA ILE A 56 -2.13 18.98 -7.86
C ILE A 56 -3.42 19.57 -8.38
N GLU A 57 -3.42 20.86 -8.76
CA GLU A 57 -4.62 21.57 -9.20
C GLU A 57 -5.32 20.91 -10.40
N TYR A 58 -4.53 20.48 -11.39
CA TYR A 58 -5.07 19.79 -12.55
C TYR A 58 -5.65 18.43 -12.20
N LEU A 59 -4.90 17.58 -11.49
CA LEU A 59 -5.31 16.22 -11.21
C LEU A 59 -6.50 16.14 -10.25
N GLN A 60 -6.59 17.05 -9.27
CA GLN A 60 -7.73 17.13 -8.37
C GLN A 60 -9.05 17.38 -9.11
N THR A 61 -9.02 18.15 -10.18
CA THR A 61 -10.22 18.51 -10.97
C THR A 61 -10.45 17.60 -12.19
N HIS A 62 -9.52 16.67 -12.49
CA HIS A 62 -9.58 15.81 -13.67
C HIS A 62 -9.41 14.31 -13.34
N PRO A 63 -10.30 13.69 -12.55
CA PRO A 63 -10.19 12.27 -12.23
C PRO A 63 -10.21 11.38 -13.49
N GLN A 64 -10.92 11.77 -14.55
CA GLN A 64 -10.92 11.07 -15.83
C GLN A 64 -9.54 11.01 -16.50
N ALA A 65 -8.68 12.02 -16.29
CA ALA A 65 -7.31 12.04 -16.83
C ALA A 65 -6.42 11.04 -16.08
N ARG A 66 -6.57 10.95 -14.76
CA ARG A 66 -5.88 9.95 -13.92
C ARG A 66 -6.30 8.52 -14.29
N ALA A 67 -7.62 8.30 -14.44
CA ALA A 67 -8.14 7.00 -14.88
C ALA A 67 -7.66 6.63 -16.28
N LYS A 68 -7.57 7.60 -17.20
CA LYS A 68 -7.04 7.40 -18.54
C LYS A 68 -5.60 6.92 -18.51
N ASP A 69 -4.74 7.52 -17.69
CA ASP A 69 -3.35 7.12 -17.55
C ASP A 69 -3.24 5.66 -17.09
N LEU A 70 -4.04 5.24 -16.11
CA LEU A 70 -4.06 3.85 -15.66
C LEU A 70 -4.53 2.90 -16.76
N LYS A 71 -5.60 3.25 -17.49
CA LYS A 71 -6.08 2.46 -18.64
C LYS A 71 -5.04 2.34 -19.73
N ASP A 72 -4.43 3.44 -20.13
CA ASP A 72 -3.40 3.45 -21.16
C ASP A 72 -2.18 2.61 -20.74
N ALA A 73 -1.77 2.68 -19.47
CA ALA A 73 -0.69 1.85 -18.93
C ALA A 73 -1.01 0.35 -19.01
N PHE A 74 -2.26 -0.06 -18.78
CA PHE A 74 -2.68 -1.45 -18.95
C PHE A 74 -2.81 -1.87 -20.41
N LEU A 75 -3.27 -0.98 -21.29
CA LEU A 75 -3.43 -1.26 -22.73
C LEU A 75 -2.10 -1.30 -23.50
N ASP A 76 -1.06 -0.66 -23.00
CA ASP A 76 0.26 -0.68 -23.64
C ASP A 76 1.03 -1.96 -23.28
N ASN A 77 1.10 -2.89 -24.22
CA ASN A 77 1.81 -4.16 -24.05
C ASN A 77 3.32 -4.01 -23.78
N SER A 78 3.91 -2.85 -24.02
CA SER A 78 5.32 -2.59 -23.70
C SER A 78 5.56 -2.30 -22.22
N ILE A 79 4.51 -1.95 -21.46
CA ILE A 79 4.58 -1.68 -20.03
C ILE A 79 4.40 -2.99 -19.26
N ALA A 80 5.36 -3.31 -18.39
CA ALA A 80 5.37 -4.52 -17.58
C ALA A 80 4.90 -4.30 -16.13
N GLY A 81 5.03 -3.08 -15.62
CA GLY A 81 4.64 -2.72 -14.25
C GLY A 81 4.18 -1.28 -14.15
N ILE A 82 3.44 -1.00 -13.08
CA ILE A 82 2.84 0.30 -12.78
C ILE A 82 3.19 0.65 -11.35
N ILE A 83 3.79 1.82 -11.15
CA ILE A 83 4.19 2.34 -9.85
C ILE A 83 3.41 3.61 -9.58
N CYS A 84 2.66 3.64 -8.48
CA CYS A 84 1.98 4.85 -8.05
C CYS A 84 2.99 5.91 -7.62
N ALA A 85 2.76 7.16 -8.02
CA ALA A 85 3.62 8.28 -7.65
C ALA A 85 3.63 8.48 -6.12
N ILE A 86 2.44 8.57 -5.57
CA ILE A 86 2.15 8.72 -4.13
C ILE A 86 0.67 8.38 -3.90
N GLY A 87 0.24 8.30 -2.64
CA GLY A 87 -1.18 8.26 -2.26
C GLY A 87 -1.88 9.62 -2.43
N GLY A 88 -2.73 9.94 -1.52
CA GLY A 88 -3.60 11.12 -1.48
C GLY A 88 -4.88 10.78 -0.73
N ASP A 89 -6.04 11.23 -1.24
CA ASP A 89 -7.30 11.06 -0.54
C ASP A 89 -8.55 10.94 -1.42
N ASP A 90 -8.42 10.95 -2.77
CA ASP A 90 -9.58 11.02 -3.66
C ASP A 90 -9.53 10.04 -4.86
N THR A 91 -8.71 8.99 -4.78
CA THR A 91 -8.59 8.03 -5.90
C THR A 91 -9.88 7.23 -6.15
N TYR A 92 -10.83 7.18 -5.21
CA TYR A 92 -12.16 6.58 -5.40
C TYR A 92 -12.90 7.18 -6.61
N ARG A 93 -12.63 8.46 -6.95
CA ARG A 93 -13.24 9.16 -8.10
C ARG A 93 -12.90 8.53 -9.45
N LEU A 94 -11.92 7.63 -9.47
CA LEU A 94 -11.52 6.91 -10.68
C LEU A 94 -12.43 5.71 -10.95
N LEU A 95 -13.11 5.19 -9.93
CA LEU A 95 -13.91 3.96 -10.02
C LEU A 95 -14.95 4.00 -11.15
N PRO A 96 -15.75 5.07 -11.35
CA PRO A 96 -16.72 5.11 -12.45
C PRO A 96 -16.08 4.98 -13.83
N TYR A 97 -14.90 5.53 -14.03
CA TYR A 97 -14.17 5.48 -15.29
C TYR A 97 -13.49 4.15 -15.56
N LEU A 98 -13.17 3.39 -14.50
CA LEU A 98 -12.42 2.14 -14.57
C LEU A 98 -13.34 0.92 -14.51
N MET A 99 -14.28 0.89 -13.56
CA MET A 99 -15.16 -0.26 -13.32
C MET A 99 -16.32 -0.36 -14.33
N GLU A 100 -16.57 0.68 -15.12
CA GLU A 100 -17.56 0.67 -16.21
C GLU A 100 -16.90 0.48 -17.59
N ASP A 101 -15.58 0.36 -17.67
CA ASP A 101 -14.85 0.17 -18.93
C ASP A 101 -14.53 -1.33 -19.15
N GLU A 102 -15.41 -2.02 -19.91
CA GLU A 102 -15.25 -3.44 -20.22
C GLU A 102 -13.89 -3.78 -20.86
N LYS A 103 -13.35 -2.87 -21.68
CA LYS A 103 -12.04 -3.08 -22.31
C LYS A 103 -10.92 -3.05 -21.29
N PHE A 104 -10.98 -2.13 -20.32
CA PHE A 104 -10.01 -2.07 -19.23
C PHE A 104 -10.09 -3.31 -18.36
N ILE A 105 -11.31 -3.69 -17.92
CA ILE A 105 -11.54 -4.88 -17.09
C ILE A 105 -10.95 -6.12 -17.76
N LYS A 106 -11.32 -6.36 -19.02
CA LYS A 106 -10.79 -7.48 -19.80
C LYS A 106 -9.26 -7.45 -19.93
N THR A 107 -8.68 -6.25 -20.12
CA THR A 107 -7.22 -6.13 -20.24
C THR A 107 -6.52 -6.44 -18.91
N VAL A 108 -7.09 -6.04 -17.77
CA VAL A 108 -6.56 -6.38 -16.44
C VAL A 108 -6.55 -7.90 -16.23
N GLU A 109 -7.62 -8.59 -16.66
CA GLU A 109 -7.73 -10.05 -16.56
C GLU A 109 -6.77 -10.80 -17.48
N GLU A 110 -6.64 -10.37 -18.74
CA GLU A 110 -5.86 -11.09 -19.76
C GLU A 110 -4.36 -10.73 -19.73
N HIS A 111 -4.02 -9.52 -19.28
CA HIS A 111 -2.66 -8.98 -19.27
C HIS A 111 -2.28 -8.42 -17.90
N PRO A 112 -2.18 -9.28 -16.86
CA PRO A 112 -1.85 -8.82 -15.52
C PRO A 112 -0.50 -8.12 -15.48
N LYS A 113 -0.46 -6.92 -14.86
CA LYS A 113 0.76 -6.13 -14.68
C LYS A 113 1.05 -5.96 -13.20
N LEU A 114 2.34 -5.89 -12.86
CA LEU A 114 2.75 -5.50 -11.51
C LEU A 114 2.18 -4.11 -11.21
N PHE A 115 1.54 -3.97 -10.06
CA PHE A 115 1.02 -2.69 -9.57
C PHE A 115 1.42 -2.52 -8.12
N THR A 116 2.01 -1.37 -7.76
CA THR A 116 2.50 -1.10 -6.41
C THR A 116 2.24 0.33 -5.97
N GLY A 117 1.93 0.48 -4.69
CA GLY A 117 1.67 1.72 -3.97
C GLY A 117 1.09 1.43 -2.60
N PHE A 118 0.82 2.45 -1.80
CA PHE A 118 0.21 2.35 -0.47
C PHE A 118 -0.62 3.61 -0.16
N SER A 119 -1.15 3.73 1.07
CA SER A 119 -2.02 4.86 1.46
C SER A 119 -3.36 4.82 0.72
N ASP A 120 -3.84 5.93 0.17
CA ASP A 120 -5.07 6.01 -0.64
C ASP A 120 -5.08 5.02 -1.82
N THR A 121 -3.92 4.54 -2.27
CA THR A 121 -3.82 3.45 -3.24
C THR A 121 -4.53 2.16 -2.77
N THR A 122 -4.89 2.05 -1.49
CA THR A 122 -5.77 0.99 -0.95
C THR A 122 -7.03 0.82 -1.79
N ILE A 123 -7.65 1.91 -2.20
CA ILE A 123 -8.85 1.92 -3.05
C ILE A 123 -8.57 1.23 -4.40
N ASN A 124 -7.42 1.54 -5.02
CA ASN A 124 -7.02 0.90 -6.27
C ASN A 124 -6.71 -0.58 -6.08
N HIS A 125 -6.09 -0.96 -4.95
CA HIS A 125 -5.84 -2.37 -4.62
C HIS A 125 -7.14 -3.15 -4.42
N LEU A 126 -8.12 -2.59 -3.72
CA LEU A 126 -9.44 -3.20 -3.57
C LEU A 126 -10.15 -3.35 -4.91
N MET A 127 -10.10 -2.32 -5.78
CA MET A 127 -10.60 -2.39 -7.15
C MET A 127 -9.95 -3.55 -7.92
N PHE A 128 -8.63 -3.63 -7.92
CA PHE A 128 -7.91 -4.71 -8.59
C PHE A 128 -8.20 -6.09 -7.98
N TYR A 129 -8.38 -6.16 -6.66
CA TYR A 129 -8.80 -7.39 -5.99
C TYR A 129 -10.17 -7.86 -6.51
N LYS A 130 -11.15 -6.96 -6.68
CA LYS A 130 -12.45 -7.27 -7.31
C LYS A 130 -12.31 -7.72 -8.77
N LEU A 131 -11.38 -7.15 -9.51
CA LEU A 131 -11.06 -7.56 -10.88
C LEU A 131 -10.18 -8.83 -10.96
N GLY A 132 -9.84 -9.43 -9.82
CA GLY A 132 -9.08 -10.68 -9.77
C GLY A 132 -7.59 -10.51 -10.01
N LEU A 133 -7.02 -9.30 -9.93
CA LEU A 133 -5.58 -9.04 -10.05
C LEU A 133 -4.93 -8.93 -8.68
N SER A 134 -3.83 -9.65 -8.49
CA SER A 134 -2.95 -9.53 -7.32
C SER A 134 -2.00 -8.35 -7.50
N THR A 135 -1.97 -7.46 -6.50
CA THR A 135 -1.17 -6.23 -6.50
C THR A 135 -0.33 -6.14 -5.22
N TYR A 136 0.56 -5.16 -5.11
CA TYR A 136 1.48 -5.03 -3.98
C TYR A 136 1.23 -3.76 -3.18
N TYR A 137 0.78 -3.91 -1.93
CA TYR A 137 0.81 -2.83 -0.94
C TYR A 137 2.25 -2.62 -0.50
N GLY A 138 2.93 -1.65 -1.08
CA GLY A 138 4.37 -1.52 -0.92
C GLY A 138 4.95 -0.25 -1.54
N PRO A 139 6.26 -0.24 -1.82
CA PRO A 139 6.97 0.94 -2.27
C PRO A 139 6.30 1.71 -3.41
N ASN A 140 6.26 3.04 -3.28
CA ASN A 140 5.82 3.97 -4.32
C ASN A 140 7.00 4.77 -4.90
N PHE A 141 6.70 5.68 -5.82
CA PHE A 141 7.75 6.42 -6.51
C PHE A 141 8.36 7.51 -5.65
N ILE A 142 7.58 8.43 -5.07
CA ILE A 142 8.11 9.59 -4.33
C ILE A 142 8.75 9.18 -3.01
N CYS A 143 8.03 8.41 -2.19
CA CYS A 143 8.48 8.12 -0.82
C CYS A 143 9.66 7.15 -0.76
N ASP A 144 9.77 6.24 -1.76
CA ASP A 144 10.70 5.13 -1.70
C ASP A 144 11.78 5.22 -2.80
N LEU A 145 11.39 5.22 -4.07
CA LEU A 145 12.34 5.39 -5.17
C LEU A 145 12.91 6.79 -5.21
N GLY A 146 12.11 7.81 -4.88
CA GLY A 146 12.50 9.21 -4.78
C GLY A 146 13.07 9.62 -3.41
N GLU A 147 13.30 8.68 -2.47
CA GLU A 147 13.93 8.98 -1.17
C GLU A 147 15.22 9.81 -1.38
N ILE A 148 15.27 10.98 -0.74
CA ILE A 148 16.34 11.98 -0.98
C ILE A 148 17.67 11.67 -0.29
N ALA A 149 17.76 10.62 0.54
CA ALA A 149 19.05 10.11 0.99
C ALA A 149 19.87 9.54 -0.19
N ASP A 150 21.16 9.35 0.00
CA ASP A 150 22.05 8.82 -1.03
C ASP A 150 21.57 7.47 -1.59
N GLU A 151 20.94 6.65 -0.73
CA GLU A 151 20.36 5.35 -1.11
C GLU A 151 18.93 5.20 -0.58
N MET A 152 18.18 4.27 -1.16
CA MET A 152 16.93 3.82 -0.56
C MET A 152 17.20 3.20 0.81
N LEU A 153 16.21 3.27 1.71
CA LEU A 153 16.29 2.55 2.98
C LEU A 153 16.50 1.05 2.72
N PRO A 154 17.52 0.40 3.32
CA PRO A 154 17.94 -0.94 2.93
C PRO A 154 16.82 -2.00 2.96
N TYR A 155 15.93 -1.92 3.93
CA TYR A 155 14.81 -2.84 4.06
C TYR A 155 13.77 -2.62 2.93
N THR A 156 13.40 -1.37 2.66
CA THR A 156 12.49 -1.00 1.55
C THR A 156 13.12 -1.30 0.19
N LYS A 157 14.43 -1.12 0.05
CA LYS A 157 15.18 -1.51 -1.15
C LYS A 157 15.00 -3.01 -1.46
N ARG A 158 15.17 -3.88 -0.46
CA ARG A 158 14.94 -5.33 -0.62
C ARG A 158 13.48 -5.63 -0.99
N ALA A 159 12.52 -4.89 -0.43
CA ALA A 159 11.11 -5.04 -0.79
C ALA A 159 10.88 -4.70 -2.28
N PHE A 160 11.45 -3.61 -2.78
CA PHE A 160 11.38 -3.28 -4.21
C PHE A 160 12.12 -4.30 -5.08
N GLU A 161 13.31 -4.72 -4.67
CA GLU A 161 14.10 -5.74 -5.37
C GLU A 161 13.34 -7.07 -5.49
N SER A 162 12.45 -7.40 -4.56
CA SER A 162 11.58 -8.58 -4.66
C SER A 162 10.62 -8.56 -5.87
N TYR A 163 10.42 -7.41 -6.49
CA TYR A 163 9.65 -7.29 -7.74
C TYR A 163 10.44 -7.73 -8.97
N LEU A 164 11.76 -7.84 -8.86
CA LEU A 164 12.65 -8.20 -9.96
C LEU A 164 12.85 -9.70 -10.05
N GLU A 165 12.97 -10.21 -11.27
CA GLU A 165 13.28 -11.62 -11.52
C GLU A 165 14.66 -11.99 -10.93
N GLY A 166 14.73 -13.12 -10.24
CA GLY A 166 15.95 -13.61 -9.59
C GLY A 166 16.20 -13.06 -8.18
N ASN A 167 15.34 -12.19 -7.67
CA ASN A 167 15.41 -11.63 -6.31
C ASN A 167 14.19 -12.06 -5.47
N GLU A 168 13.86 -13.34 -5.51
CA GLU A 168 12.70 -13.85 -4.77
C GLU A 168 13.03 -13.96 -3.28
N SER A 169 12.19 -13.33 -2.47
CA SER A 169 12.19 -13.55 -1.03
C SER A 169 10.75 -13.82 -0.62
N ASP A 170 10.54 -15.01 -0.10
CA ASP A 170 9.23 -15.42 0.43
C ASP A 170 9.10 -15.09 1.93
N GLU A 171 10.15 -14.52 2.53
CA GLU A 171 10.18 -14.20 3.96
C GLU A 171 10.13 -12.68 4.21
N ILE A 172 9.26 -12.28 5.12
CA ILE A 172 9.24 -10.95 5.73
C ILE A 172 9.63 -11.11 7.19
N ILE A 173 10.69 -10.43 7.58
CA ILE A 173 11.21 -10.35 8.95
C ILE A 173 11.17 -8.90 9.42
N SER A 174 11.20 -8.67 10.72
CA SER A 174 11.29 -7.30 11.24
C SER A 174 12.58 -6.61 10.79
N SER A 175 12.50 -5.32 10.51
CA SER A 175 13.69 -4.49 10.32
C SER A 175 14.41 -4.29 11.66
N ASP A 176 15.74 -4.28 11.66
CA ASP A 176 16.53 -3.95 12.85
C ASP A 176 16.56 -2.45 13.15
N THR A 177 16.03 -1.64 12.25
CA THR A 177 16.07 -0.17 12.33
C THR A 177 14.74 0.38 11.83
N TRP A 178 14.21 1.36 12.54
CA TRP A 178 13.11 2.19 12.05
C TRP A 178 13.57 3.66 11.96
N TYR A 179 12.84 4.48 11.20
CA TYR A 179 13.24 5.86 10.90
C TYR A 179 12.08 6.79 11.14
N GLU A 180 12.37 7.97 11.71
CA GLU A 180 11.40 9.06 11.81
C GLU A 180 11.08 9.63 10.43
N GLU A 181 9.88 10.20 10.30
CA GLU A 181 9.50 10.95 9.11
C GLU A 181 10.43 12.17 8.97
N ARG A 182 10.68 12.58 7.72
CA ARG A 182 11.48 13.79 7.47
C ARG A 182 10.64 15.02 7.76
N GLU A 183 11.32 16.05 8.26
CA GLU A 183 10.76 17.40 8.36
C GLU A 183 11.09 18.25 7.13
N ASP A 184 12.23 17.98 6.49
CA ASP A 184 12.71 18.71 5.31
C ASP A 184 12.81 17.80 4.09
N PHE A 185 11.95 18.05 3.09
CA PHE A 185 11.92 17.39 1.79
C PHE A 185 12.47 18.24 0.66
N SER A 186 13.08 19.40 0.99
CA SER A 186 13.60 20.32 -0.01
C SER A 186 14.80 19.77 -0.76
N ARG A 187 15.11 20.37 -1.91
CA ARG A 187 16.32 20.06 -2.69
C ARG A 187 17.61 20.26 -1.88
N ALA A 188 17.62 21.15 -0.87
CA ALA A 188 18.76 21.37 0.00
C ALA A 188 19.03 20.18 0.95
N ALA A 189 18.03 19.37 1.23
CA ALA A 189 18.14 18.20 2.08
C ALA A 189 18.62 16.93 1.35
N ILE A 190 18.87 17.00 0.03
CA ILE A 190 19.38 15.85 -0.75
C ILE A 190 20.68 15.33 -0.13
N GLY A 191 20.79 14.02 0.03
CA GLY A 191 21.94 13.34 0.65
C GLY A 191 21.85 13.26 2.18
N THR A 192 20.90 13.96 2.82
CA THR A 192 20.72 13.84 4.27
C THR A 192 20.06 12.50 4.64
N LYS A 193 20.48 11.92 5.75
CA LYS A 193 19.90 10.68 6.27
C LYS A 193 18.68 10.98 7.13
N ARG A 194 17.72 10.07 7.14
CA ARG A 194 16.63 10.07 8.12
C ARG A 194 17.20 9.79 9.52
N LYS A 195 16.55 10.30 10.55
CA LYS A 195 16.87 9.95 11.93
C LYS A 195 16.50 8.49 12.18
N ALA A 196 17.49 7.69 12.51
CA ALA A 196 17.36 6.24 12.67
C ALA A 196 17.31 5.85 14.14
N HIS A 197 16.48 4.86 14.43
CA HIS A 197 16.36 4.23 15.74
C HIS A 197 16.53 2.71 15.60
N LYS A 198 17.14 2.11 16.62
CA LYS A 198 17.19 0.65 16.69
C LYS A 198 15.80 0.08 16.99
N GLU A 199 15.41 -0.96 16.27
CA GLU A 199 14.18 -1.70 16.59
C GLU A 199 14.44 -2.64 17.75
N GLU A 200 13.79 -2.40 18.89
CA GLU A 200 13.99 -3.18 20.11
C GLU A 200 12.93 -4.29 20.30
N ARG A 201 11.79 -4.19 19.62
CA ARG A 201 10.63 -5.08 19.82
C ARG A 201 10.49 -6.13 18.72
N GLY A 202 10.65 -5.69 17.47
CA GLY A 202 10.32 -6.51 16.31
C GLY A 202 8.83 -6.78 16.21
N PHE A 203 8.43 -7.84 15.53
CA PHE A 203 7.02 -8.25 15.48
C PHE A 203 6.54 -8.70 16.85
N GLU A 204 5.37 -8.23 17.28
CA GLU A 204 4.77 -8.56 18.58
C GLU A 204 3.45 -9.30 18.37
N LEU A 205 3.32 -10.49 18.94
CA LEU A 205 2.04 -11.19 19.06
C LEU A 205 1.28 -10.60 20.24
N LEU A 206 0.17 -9.92 20.01
CA LEU A 206 -0.65 -9.34 21.08
C LEU A 206 -1.56 -10.39 21.72
N GLN A 207 -2.12 -11.29 20.91
CA GLN A 207 -3.00 -12.37 21.35
C GLN A 207 -3.12 -13.46 20.28
N GLY A 208 -3.80 -14.56 20.62
CA GLY A 208 -4.14 -15.67 19.71
C GLY A 208 -3.01 -16.64 19.46
N SER A 209 -3.14 -17.40 18.36
CA SER A 209 -2.18 -18.43 17.98
C SER A 209 -0.88 -17.85 17.44
N GLU A 210 0.27 -18.43 17.84
CA GLU A 210 1.58 -18.07 17.29
C GLU A 210 1.76 -18.44 15.81
N ILE A 211 0.92 -19.36 15.29
CA ILE A 211 0.99 -19.80 13.89
C ILE A 211 -0.41 -19.73 13.30
N PHE A 212 -0.55 -18.99 12.19
CA PHE A 212 -1.79 -18.89 11.42
C PHE A 212 -1.49 -18.60 9.96
N GLN A 213 -2.49 -18.76 9.08
CA GLN A 213 -2.33 -18.51 7.66
C GLN A 213 -3.63 -18.01 7.02
N GLY A 214 -3.51 -17.29 5.92
CA GLY A 214 -4.64 -16.80 5.14
C GLY A 214 -4.20 -15.95 3.96
N GLY A 215 -5.12 -15.65 3.07
CA GLY A 215 -4.87 -14.70 1.97
C GLY A 215 -4.78 -13.27 2.51
N LEU A 216 -3.79 -12.50 2.08
CA LEU A 216 -3.60 -11.11 2.52
C LEU A 216 -4.66 -10.19 1.89
N LEU A 217 -5.35 -9.41 2.71
CA LEU A 217 -6.33 -8.40 2.29
C LEU A 217 -6.40 -7.29 3.34
N GLY A 218 -6.44 -6.02 2.92
CA GLY A 218 -6.43 -4.89 3.86
C GLY A 218 -5.95 -3.60 3.23
N GLY A 219 -5.15 -2.79 3.94
CA GLY A 219 -4.58 -1.53 3.48
C GLY A 219 -4.45 -0.46 4.56
N CYS A 220 -4.48 0.80 4.15
CA CYS A 220 -4.56 1.95 5.05
C CYS A 220 -5.91 1.95 5.77
N LEU A 221 -5.89 2.04 7.09
CA LEU A 221 -7.09 1.94 7.92
C LEU A 221 -8.04 3.11 7.66
N GLU A 222 -7.51 4.31 7.52
CA GLU A 222 -8.27 5.51 7.19
C GLU A 222 -8.96 5.39 5.81
N SER A 223 -8.26 4.87 4.80
CA SER A 223 -8.88 4.61 3.49
C SER A 223 -9.99 3.56 3.56
N LEU A 224 -9.82 2.50 4.37
CA LEU A 224 -10.87 1.51 4.61
C LEU A 224 -12.07 2.11 5.36
N TYR A 225 -11.81 3.06 6.25
CA TYR A 225 -12.84 3.78 6.99
C TYR A 225 -13.62 4.71 6.07
N ASP A 226 -12.93 5.49 5.24
CA ASP A 226 -13.53 6.49 4.34
C ASP A 226 -14.48 5.84 3.31
N VAL A 227 -14.14 4.67 2.75
CA VAL A 227 -15.06 3.94 1.84
C VAL A 227 -16.35 3.48 2.51
N LEU A 228 -16.39 3.39 3.82
CA LEU A 228 -17.57 2.95 4.59
C LEU A 228 -18.41 4.10 5.12
N ILE A 229 -17.83 5.29 5.21
CA ILE A 229 -18.49 6.50 5.67
C ILE A 229 -18.03 7.70 4.81
N ASN A 230 -18.77 8.76 4.82
CA ASN A 230 -18.39 10.01 4.14
C ASN A 230 -17.59 10.91 5.11
N SER A 231 -16.36 10.52 5.46
CA SER A 231 -15.56 11.29 6.41
C SER A 231 -14.87 12.50 5.76
N ARG A 232 -14.31 12.31 4.56
CA ARG A 232 -13.62 13.36 3.80
C ARG A 232 -14.48 13.95 2.70
N TYR A 233 -15.19 13.11 1.94
CA TYR A 233 -15.99 13.51 0.78
C TYR A 233 -17.42 12.99 0.91
N GLU A 234 -18.39 13.84 0.53
CA GLU A 234 -19.82 13.53 0.69
C GLU A 234 -20.32 12.39 -0.19
N ASP A 235 -19.61 12.07 -1.29
CA ASP A 235 -19.99 11.08 -2.30
C ASP A 235 -19.15 9.80 -2.29
N GLU A 236 -18.11 9.72 -1.46
CA GLU A 236 -17.14 8.62 -1.50
C GLU A 236 -17.78 7.26 -1.21
N LYS A 237 -18.54 7.19 -0.12
CA LYS A 237 -19.27 5.97 0.26
C LYS A 237 -20.19 5.48 -0.85
N GLU A 238 -21.01 6.39 -1.42
CA GLU A 238 -21.97 6.01 -2.47
C GLU A 238 -21.26 5.49 -3.73
N VAL A 239 -20.14 6.12 -4.11
CA VAL A 239 -19.34 5.68 -5.24
C VAL A 239 -18.73 4.31 -4.95
N CYS A 240 -18.15 4.10 -3.77
CA CYS A 240 -17.54 2.83 -3.40
C CYS A 240 -18.58 1.69 -3.26
N GLU A 241 -19.75 1.96 -2.67
CA GLU A 241 -20.85 1.00 -2.56
C GLU A 241 -21.40 0.57 -3.93
N ARG A 242 -21.46 1.48 -4.93
CA ARG A 242 -21.90 1.15 -6.30
C ARG A 242 -21.10 0.02 -6.93
N TYR A 243 -19.83 -0.10 -6.58
CA TYR A 243 -18.92 -1.10 -7.14
C TYR A 243 -18.58 -2.22 -6.14
N ASP A 244 -19.32 -2.34 -5.04
CA ASP A 244 -19.06 -3.31 -3.96
C ASP A 244 -17.59 -3.31 -3.53
N LEU A 245 -16.97 -2.12 -3.45
CA LEU A 245 -15.53 -1.99 -3.31
C LEU A 245 -15.01 -2.60 -2.00
N PHE A 246 -15.66 -2.26 -0.87
CA PHE A 246 -15.30 -2.88 0.41
C PHE A 246 -15.67 -4.35 0.38
N PRO A 247 -14.75 -5.27 0.68
CA PRO A 247 -15.03 -6.70 0.63
C PRO A 247 -16.17 -7.09 1.57
N ASN A 248 -17.10 -7.91 1.07
CA ASN A 248 -18.18 -8.44 1.89
C ASN A 248 -17.67 -9.51 2.87
N LYS A 249 -18.53 -9.96 3.79
CA LYS A 249 -18.15 -10.91 4.84
C LYS A 249 -17.59 -12.23 4.29
N GLU A 250 -18.13 -12.71 3.17
CA GLU A 250 -17.69 -13.95 2.51
C GLU A 250 -16.27 -13.80 1.92
N GLU A 251 -15.97 -12.63 1.39
CA GLU A 251 -14.63 -12.34 0.86
C GLU A 251 -13.56 -12.24 1.96
N TRP A 252 -13.95 -11.90 3.20
CA TRP A 252 -13.06 -11.87 4.36
C TRP A 252 -12.80 -13.26 4.97
N ILE A 253 -13.63 -14.29 4.68
CA ILE A 253 -13.44 -15.63 5.23
C ILE A 253 -12.05 -16.16 4.88
N GLY A 254 -11.29 -16.55 5.92
CA GLY A 254 -9.98 -17.16 5.76
C GLY A 254 -8.87 -16.20 5.33
N LYS A 255 -9.11 -14.88 5.35
CA LYS A 255 -8.07 -13.88 5.08
C LYS A 255 -7.25 -13.55 6.32
N ILE A 256 -6.11 -12.96 6.10
CA ILE A 256 -5.40 -12.17 7.10
C ILE A 256 -5.66 -10.71 6.76
N LEU A 257 -6.35 -10.01 7.65
CA LEU A 257 -6.50 -8.57 7.55
C LEU A 257 -5.15 -7.92 7.83
N PHE A 258 -4.67 -7.05 6.94
CA PHE A 258 -3.55 -6.17 7.25
C PHE A 258 -4.02 -4.72 7.25
N ILE A 259 -3.69 -3.98 8.30
CA ILE A 259 -4.04 -2.57 8.48
C ILE A 259 -2.84 -1.77 8.99
N GLU A 260 -2.74 -0.53 8.59
CA GLU A 260 -1.77 0.42 9.09
C GLU A 260 -2.39 1.82 9.13
N THR A 261 -1.78 2.74 9.86
CA THR A 261 -2.27 4.12 10.03
C THR A 261 -1.46 5.10 9.19
N CYS A 262 -2.13 6.13 8.68
CA CYS A 262 -1.50 7.14 7.82
C CYS A 262 -0.55 8.09 8.58
N GLU A 263 0.11 8.97 7.83
CA GLU A 263 1.06 9.97 8.32
C GLU A 263 0.44 11.03 9.24
N GLU A 264 -0.87 11.18 9.21
CA GLU A 264 -1.58 12.11 10.11
C GLU A 264 -1.61 11.62 11.57
N LYS A 265 -1.20 10.36 11.82
CA LYS A 265 -1.12 9.76 13.16
C LYS A 265 -2.44 9.91 13.91
N PRO A 266 -3.51 9.21 13.49
CA PRO A 266 -4.84 9.36 14.06
C PRO A 266 -4.81 9.30 15.59
N THR A 267 -5.63 10.14 16.24
CA THR A 267 -5.71 10.06 17.70
C THR A 267 -6.26 8.69 18.14
N PRO A 268 -5.99 8.24 19.38
CA PRO A 268 -6.54 6.98 19.89
C PRO A 268 -8.05 6.86 19.73
N GLU A 269 -8.79 7.97 19.87
CA GLU A 269 -10.25 8.00 19.73
C GLU A 269 -10.68 7.81 18.25
N LEU A 270 -9.91 8.32 17.30
CA LEU A 270 -10.18 8.10 15.88
C LEU A 270 -9.84 6.66 15.49
N PHE A 271 -8.65 6.19 15.87
CA PHE A 271 -8.23 4.81 15.65
C PHE A 271 -9.24 3.79 16.22
N GLU A 272 -9.77 4.06 17.44
CA GLU A 272 -10.80 3.22 18.03
C GLU A 272 -12.07 3.15 17.16
N ARG A 273 -12.54 4.30 16.65
CA ARG A 273 -13.72 4.35 15.78
C ARG A 273 -13.51 3.59 14.47
N GLU A 274 -12.33 3.69 13.90
CA GLU A 274 -11.97 2.98 12.66
C GLU A 274 -11.95 1.46 12.88
N VAL A 275 -11.31 0.99 13.93
CA VAL A 275 -11.29 -0.44 14.30
C VAL A 275 -12.69 -0.93 14.65
N LEU A 276 -13.47 -0.13 15.38
CA LEU A 276 -14.86 -0.47 15.73
C LEU A 276 -15.74 -0.64 14.50
N LEU A 277 -15.57 0.22 13.48
CA LEU A 277 -16.32 0.10 12.23
C LEU A 277 -16.03 -1.23 11.50
N LEU A 278 -14.76 -1.66 11.46
CA LEU A 278 -14.40 -2.97 10.90
C LEU A 278 -15.05 -4.12 11.71
N LYS A 279 -15.13 -3.99 13.04
CA LYS A 279 -15.84 -4.94 13.89
C LYS A 279 -17.33 -4.99 13.56
N GLU A 280 -17.99 -3.84 13.43
CA GLU A 280 -19.39 -3.73 13.05
C GLU A 280 -19.69 -4.35 11.68
N LYS A 281 -18.76 -4.27 10.75
CA LYS A 281 -18.82 -4.96 9.45
C LYS A 281 -18.58 -6.47 9.55
N GLY A 282 -18.28 -6.99 10.74
CA GLY A 282 -18.07 -8.42 11.00
C GLY A 282 -16.76 -8.98 10.44
N VAL A 283 -15.78 -8.12 10.14
CA VAL A 283 -14.49 -8.53 9.58
C VAL A 283 -13.75 -9.45 10.56
N PHE A 284 -13.66 -9.07 11.84
CA PHE A 284 -12.96 -9.84 12.85
C PHE A 284 -13.63 -11.18 13.24
N ASP A 285 -14.89 -11.39 12.82
CA ASP A 285 -15.60 -12.67 13.04
C ASP A 285 -15.07 -13.79 12.13
N VAL A 286 -14.48 -13.44 10.98
CA VAL A 286 -14.25 -14.40 9.89
C VAL A 286 -12.81 -14.45 9.38
N VAL A 287 -11.99 -13.45 9.72
CA VAL A 287 -10.57 -13.46 9.34
C VAL A 287 -9.77 -14.45 10.19
N ASN A 288 -8.70 -14.98 9.63
CA ASN A 288 -7.82 -15.93 10.33
C ASN A 288 -6.76 -15.24 11.20
N GLY A 289 -6.59 -13.95 11.07
CA GLY A 289 -5.65 -13.15 11.85
C GLY A 289 -5.55 -11.72 11.36
N VAL A 290 -4.84 -10.89 12.11
CA VAL A 290 -4.63 -9.48 11.83
C VAL A 290 -3.13 -9.16 11.88
N LEU A 291 -2.64 -8.47 10.85
CA LEU A 291 -1.31 -7.83 10.83
C LEU A 291 -1.51 -6.33 10.95
N VAL A 292 -0.87 -5.72 11.91
CA VAL A 292 -0.95 -4.27 12.13
C VAL A 292 0.42 -3.65 11.88
N GLY A 293 0.45 -2.66 11.00
CA GLY A 293 1.64 -1.91 10.67
C GLY A 293 2.21 -1.18 11.88
N LYS A 294 3.51 -0.96 11.90
CA LYS A 294 4.15 -0.07 12.87
C LYS A 294 3.51 1.32 12.75
N PRO A 295 3.04 1.95 13.83
CA PRO A 295 2.59 3.33 13.74
C PRO A 295 3.77 4.25 13.42
N GLN A 296 3.52 5.25 12.57
CA GLN A 296 4.56 6.20 12.17
C GLN A 296 5.11 6.94 13.38
N ASP A 297 6.44 7.01 13.47
CA ASP A 297 7.19 7.62 14.58
C ASP A 297 6.83 7.05 15.97
N GLU A 298 6.31 5.83 16.02
CA GLU A 298 5.78 5.15 17.22
C GLU A 298 4.70 5.97 17.96
N ALA A 299 3.97 6.83 17.24
CA ALA A 299 2.88 7.61 17.83
C ALA A 299 1.80 6.67 18.38
N TYR A 300 1.35 6.94 19.59
CA TYR A 300 0.29 6.18 20.29
C TYR A 300 0.51 4.66 20.32
N TYR A 301 1.77 4.23 20.35
CA TYR A 301 2.17 2.82 20.18
C TYR A 301 1.45 1.88 21.14
N GLN A 302 1.34 2.25 22.43
CA GLN A 302 0.69 1.42 23.43
C GLN A 302 -0.82 1.56 23.38
N GLU A 303 -1.32 2.77 23.18
CA GLU A 303 -2.75 3.07 23.10
C GLU A 303 -3.42 2.26 21.97
N TYR A 304 -2.80 2.18 20.80
CA TYR A 304 -3.33 1.38 19.70
C TYR A 304 -3.36 -0.12 20.01
N LYS A 305 -2.35 -0.66 20.70
CA LYS A 305 -2.36 -2.05 21.15
C LYS A 305 -3.52 -2.34 22.08
N ASP A 306 -3.73 -1.47 23.07
CA ASP A 306 -4.79 -1.61 24.05
C ASP A 306 -6.18 -1.51 23.40
N ILE A 307 -6.34 -0.61 22.43
CA ILE A 307 -7.57 -0.47 21.63
C ILE A 307 -7.84 -1.73 20.81
N LEU A 308 -6.84 -2.25 20.09
CA LEU A 308 -6.99 -3.46 19.28
C LEU A 308 -7.48 -4.64 20.11
N ILE A 309 -6.86 -4.90 21.25
CA ILE A 309 -7.25 -5.99 22.17
C ILE A 309 -8.67 -5.78 22.68
N ARG A 310 -8.96 -4.58 23.16
CA ARG A 310 -10.25 -4.24 23.78
C ARG A 310 -11.39 -4.23 22.75
N VAL A 311 -11.19 -3.63 21.58
CA VAL A 311 -12.25 -3.49 20.58
C VAL A 311 -12.50 -4.81 19.87
N ILE A 312 -11.47 -5.54 19.46
CA ILE A 312 -11.63 -6.83 18.77
C ILE A 312 -12.31 -7.84 19.71
N ASP A 313 -11.94 -7.87 20.99
CA ASP A 313 -12.59 -8.69 22.03
C ASP A 313 -12.78 -10.16 21.63
N ASN A 314 -11.73 -10.76 21.06
CA ASN A 314 -11.71 -12.16 20.65
C ASN A 314 -10.29 -12.72 20.85
N GLU A 315 -10.01 -13.21 22.06
CA GLU A 315 -8.68 -13.72 22.45
C GLU A 315 -8.11 -14.82 21.54
N LYS A 316 -8.97 -15.47 20.75
CA LYS A 316 -8.54 -16.52 19.81
C LYS A 316 -8.06 -15.98 18.49
N LEU A 317 -8.45 -14.77 18.11
CA LEU A 317 -8.01 -14.14 16.85
C LEU A 317 -6.56 -13.67 17.01
N PRO A 318 -5.60 -14.20 16.22
CA PRO A 318 -4.22 -13.74 16.31
C PRO A 318 -4.08 -12.30 15.82
N ILE A 319 -3.37 -11.48 16.60
CA ILE A 319 -3.03 -10.10 16.22
C ILE A 319 -1.51 -9.96 16.31
N VAL A 320 -0.87 -9.69 15.19
CA VAL A 320 0.55 -9.37 15.13
C VAL A 320 0.74 -7.90 14.83
N TYR A 321 1.43 -7.21 15.73
CA TYR A 321 1.66 -5.77 15.73
C TYR A 321 3.09 -5.43 15.36
N ASN A 322 3.35 -4.17 15.01
CA ASN A 322 4.66 -3.64 14.68
C ASN A 322 5.27 -4.24 13.40
N VAL A 323 4.44 -4.56 12.40
CA VAL A 323 4.91 -5.08 11.13
C VAL A 323 5.37 -3.93 10.23
N ASN A 324 6.48 -4.11 9.53
CA ASN A 324 7.10 -3.06 8.73
C ASN A 324 6.40 -2.89 7.37
N PHE A 325 5.22 -2.32 7.31
CA PHE A 325 4.52 -1.91 6.08
C PHE A 325 3.70 -0.63 6.29
N GLY A 326 3.28 0.01 5.21
CA GLY A 326 2.48 1.22 5.24
C GLY A 326 3.34 2.49 5.39
N HIS A 327 2.85 3.48 6.15
CA HIS A 327 3.48 4.79 6.25
C HIS A 327 4.76 4.79 7.09
N ALA A 328 4.84 3.95 8.12
CA ALA A 328 6.08 3.86 8.91
C ALA A 328 7.26 3.35 8.08
N MET A 329 8.43 3.87 8.39
CA MET A 329 9.65 3.56 7.68
C MET A 329 10.60 2.69 8.51
N PRO A 330 11.20 1.63 7.89
CA PRO A 330 11.10 1.23 6.49
C PRO A 330 9.93 0.26 6.28
N ARG A 331 9.59 -0.01 5.01
CA ARG A 331 8.44 -0.84 4.66
C ARG A 331 8.77 -2.03 3.78
N CYS A 332 8.06 -3.15 4.00
CA CYS A 332 8.00 -4.28 3.07
C CYS A 332 6.87 -4.12 2.05
N ALA A 333 6.68 -5.13 1.21
CA ALA A 333 5.56 -5.23 0.30
C ALA A 333 4.67 -6.41 0.69
N LEU A 334 3.37 -6.16 0.86
CA LEU A 334 2.36 -7.18 1.08
C LEU A 334 1.57 -7.41 -0.21
N GLN A 335 1.48 -8.66 -0.64
CA GLN A 335 0.83 -9.00 -1.90
C GLN A 335 -0.65 -9.38 -1.67
N TYR A 336 -1.58 -8.61 -2.24
CA TYR A 336 -3.02 -8.87 -2.14
C TYR A 336 -3.39 -10.25 -2.67
N GLY A 337 -4.15 -10.98 -1.89
CA GLY A 337 -4.64 -12.33 -2.23
C GLY A 337 -3.60 -13.45 -2.12
N ALA A 338 -2.31 -13.13 -1.97
CA ALA A 338 -1.29 -14.14 -1.73
C ALA A 338 -1.48 -14.79 -0.35
N VAL A 339 -1.23 -16.09 -0.26
CA VAL A 339 -1.34 -16.79 1.02
C VAL A 339 -0.10 -16.53 1.87
N ALA A 340 -0.32 -15.91 3.03
CA ALA A 340 0.71 -15.72 4.03
C ALA A 340 0.57 -16.72 5.18
N LYS A 341 1.70 -17.32 5.60
CA LYS A 341 1.84 -18.04 6.84
C LYS A 341 2.63 -17.20 7.83
N VAL A 342 2.01 -16.85 8.93
CA VAL A 342 2.64 -16.12 10.03
C VAL A 342 3.14 -17.13 11.05
N ASP A 343 4.41 -17.06 11.42
CA ASP A 343 5.06 -17.92 12.42
C ASP A 343 5.77 -17.03 13.46
N MET A 344 5.08 -16.74 14.55
CA MET A 344 5.59 -15.89 15.62
C MET A 344 6.61 -16.60 16.52
N LYS A 345 6.74 -17.93 16.44
CA LYS A 345 7.85 -18.65 17.10
C LYS A 345 9.17 -18.29 16.45
N GLN A 346 9.16 -18.09 15.14
CA GLN A 346 10.32 -17.66 14.35
C GLN A 346 10.36 -16.16 14.11
N LYS A 347 9.29 -15.42 14.46
CA LYS A 347 9.08 -13.99 14.14
C LYS A 347 9.20 -13.72 12.63
N LYS A 348 8.55 -14.56 11.82
CA LYS A 348 8.58 -14.49 10.36
C LYS A 348 7.18 -14.57 9.75
N ILE A 349 7.04 -13.93 8.62
CA ILE A 349 5.88 -14.07 7.75
C ILE A 349 6.36 -14.63 6.42
N TYR A 350 5.82 -15.77 6.01
CA TYR A 350 6.12 -16.41 4.73
C TYR A 350 5.00 -16.12 3.77
N VAL A 351 5.31 -15.59 2.57
CA VAL A 351 4.32 -15.28 1.54
C VAL A 351 4.50 -16.25 0.39
N ASN A 352 3.55 -17.16 0.24
CA ASN A 352 3.52 -18.10 -0.89
C ASN A 352 2.78 -17.47 -2.07
N ARG A 353 3.40 -17.50 -3.23
CA ARG A 353 2.88 -16.98 -4.50
C ARG A 353 2.25 -18.08 -5.33
#